data_ccc6aee3074173dd6f0e53cde18a6633
#
_entry.id   ccc6aee3074173dd6f0e53cde18a6633
#
_cell.length_a   1.000
_cell.length_b   1.000
_cell.length_c   1.000
_cell.angle_alpha   90.00
_cell.angle_beta   90.00
_cell.angle_gamma   90.00
#
_symmetry.space_group_name_H-M   'P 1'
#
loop_
_entity.id
_entity.type
_entity.pdbx_description
1 polymer ?
#
loop_
_entity_poly.entity_id
_entity_poly.type
_entity_poly.pdbx_seq_one_letter_code
_entity_poly.pdbx_strand_id
1 'polypeptide(L)'
;AETFPDCAVVEAYSAPSVIRMLAKRGVRKLSISQALDSLKTIGCSKLVVQSTMLLDGVMTEMLKKEVGKVKKDFMAVSVVRPLLYSVDDCRTMIEMIGKSLIADKSVDAKNSQVVLVGHGSDSPANAMYSQIDYLLKTEGKPSWHVGTIEGFPTIDNVEKQLKSIKNKNVILVPLLYIAGNHQKDDIDGVWKKQLQVKGYHVDVIGKGLGEMAEIQDMILGKIAAQIKSVNSGKAK
;
A
#
# COMPACT_ATOMS: atom_id res chain seq x y z
N ALA A 1 18.52 -5.32 1.64
CA ALA A 1 19.97 -5.41 1.85
C ALA A 1 20.69 -5.86 0.57
N GLU A 2 20.25 -6.94 -0.07
CA GLU A 2 20.90 -7.45 -1.31
C GLU A 2 20.96 -6.40 -2.44
N THR A 3 19.90 -5.64 -2.63
CA THR A 3 19.81 -4.61 -3.68
C THR A 3 20.68 -3.37 -3.40
N PHE A 4 20.98 -3.10 -2.13
CA PHE A 4 21.76 -1.95 -1.68
C PHE A 4 22.87 -2.41 -0.70
N PRO A 5 23.93 -3.08 -1.19
CA PRO A 5 24.94 -3.71 -0.34
C PRO A 5 25.74 -2.70 0.49
N ASP A 6 25.87 -1.47 0.00
CA ASP A 6 26.60 -0.40 0.69
C ASP A 6 25.75 0.36 1.73
N CYS A 7 24.50 -0.08 1.96
CA CYS A 7 23.58 0.56 2.89
C CYS A 7 23.29 -0.34 4.10
N ALA A 8 23.34 0.22 5.30
CA ALA A 8 22.75 -0.40 6.46
C ALA A 8 21.23 -0.33 6.36
N VAL A 9 20.55 -1.48 6.34
CA VAL A 9 19.09 -1.57 6.24
C VAL A 9 18.52 -2.02 7.57
N VAL A 10 17.65 -1.19 8.16
CA VAL A 10 16.99 -1.45 9.43
C VAL A 10 15.48 -1.41 9.27
N GLU A 11 14.81 -2.47 9.70
CA GLU A 11 13.35 -2.56 9.72
C GLU A 11 12.79 -1.92 10.98
N ALA A 12 11.72 -1.12 10.84
CA ALA A 12 11.03 -0.49 11.95
C ALA A 12 9.51 -0.61 11.82
N TYR A 13 8.83 -0.69 12.95
CA TYR A 13 7.38 -0.76 13.04
C TYR A 13 6.81 0.55 13.60
N SER A 14 5.77 1.07 12.98
CA SER A 14 5.11 2.31 13.40
C SER A 14 4.02 2.09 14.45
N ALA A 15 3.45 0.88 14.56
CA ALA A 15 2.35 0.56 15.46
C ALA A 15 2.84 -0.09 16.76
N PRO A 16 2.77 0.60 17.92
CA PRO A 16 3.19 0.04 19.22
C PRO A 16 2.40 -1.22 19.64
N SER A 17 1.13 -1.32 19.24
CA SER A 17 0.29 -2.50 19.47
C SER A 17 0.84 -3.74 18.78
N VAL A 18 1.28 -3.59 17.52
CA VAL A 18 1.88 -4.68 16.73
C VAL A 18 3.23 -5.10 17.33
N ILE A 19 4.06 -4.13 17.72
CA ILE A 19 5.35 -4.42 18.39
C ILE A 19 5.11 -5.24 19.65
N ARG A 20 4.16 -4.85 20.51
CA ARG A 20 3.82 -5.59 21.73
C ARG A 20 3.26 -6.98 21.44
N MET A 21 2.40 -7.12 20.42
CA MET A 21 1.85 -8.40 20.02
C MET A 21 2.96 -9.37 19.54
N LEU A 22 3.88 -8.89 18.72
CA LEU A 22 5.01 -9.68 18.23
C LEU A 22 5.97 -10.07 19.36
N ALA A 23 6.24 -9.15 20.30
CA ALA A 23 7.07 -9.43 21.47
C ALA A 23 6.50 -10.56 22.34
N LYS A 24 5.16 -10.63 22.52
CA LYS A 24 4.51 -11.76 23.21
C LYS A 24 4.71 -13.11 22.51
N ARG A 25 5.00 -13.09 21.22
CA ARG A 25 5.32 -14.27 20.40
C ARG A 25 6.82 -14.55 20.28
N GLY A 26 7.65 -13.85 21.07
CA GLY A 26 9.11 -13.98 21.04
C GLY A 26 9.81 -13.22 19.91
N VAL A 27 9.07 -12.47 19.08
CA VAL A 27 9.60 -11.70 17.95
C VAL A 27 9.84 -10.26 18.37
N ARG A 28 11.10 -9.86 18.47
CA ARG A 28 11.48 -8.48 18.79
C ARG A 28 11.54 -7.64 17.51
N LYS A 29 10.83 -6.52 17.51
CA LYS A 29 10.82 -5.53 16.43
C LYS A 29 11.12 -4.15 17.00
N LEU A 30 11.84 -3.33 16.22
CA LEU A 30 12.20 -1.97 16.61
C LEU A 30 11.03 -1.00 16.33
N SER A 31 10.86 -0.02 17.20
CA SER A 31 10.10 1.17 16.86
C SER A 31 10.90 2.08 15.92
N ILE A 32 10.25 3.08 15.34
CA ILE A 32 10.90 4.06 14.45
C ILE A 32 12.06 4.74 15.21
N SER A 33 11.85 5.20 16.46
CA SER A 33 12.91 5.85 17.24
C SER A 33 14.08 4.93 17.52
N GLN A 34 13.83 3.68 17.93
CA GLN A 34 14.87 2.69 18.17
C GLN A 34 15.71 2.38 16.92
N ALA A 35 15.05 2.29 15.75
CA ALA A 35 15.74 2.08 14.48
C ALA A 35 16.64 3.29 14.11
N LEU A 36 16.13 4.50 14.30
CA LEU A 36 16.88 5.74 14.06
C LEU A 36 18.11 5.84 15.00
N ASP A 37 17.93 5.50 16.28
CA ASP A 37 19.02 5.48 17.25
C ASP A 37 20.08 4.41 16.92
N SER A 38 19.64 3.24 16.44
CA SER A 38 20.59 2.19 16.02
C SER A 38 21.44 2.63 14.83
N LEU A 39 20.83 3.31 13.84
CA LEU A 39 21.56 3.84 12.68
C LEU A 39 22.56 4.93 13.07
N LYS A 40 22.22 5.78 14.05
CA LYS A 40 23.15 6.77 14.62
C LYS A 40 24.33 6.08 15.29
N THR A 41 24.06 5.05 16.10
CA THR A 41 25.09 4.32 16.87
C THR A 41 26.13 3.67 15.96
N ILE A 42 25.73 3.18 14.78
CA ILE A 42 26.68 2.59 13.81
C ILE A 42 27.32 3.64 12.88
N GLY A 43 27.10 4.93 13.13
CA GLY A 43 27.75 6.03 12.42
C GLY A 43 27.16 6.36 11.05
N CYS A 44 25.92 6.00 10.77
CA CYS A 44 25.25 6.40 9.53
C CYS A 44 25.12 7.92 9.46
N SER A 45 25.68 8.54 8.43
CA SER A 45 25.63 9.99 8.22
C SER A 45 24.49 10.44 7.29
N LYS A 46 23.96 9.54 6.46
CA LYS A 46 22.88 9.83 5.51
C LYS A 46 21.73 8.83 5.71
N LEU A 47 20.51 9.31 5.66
CA LEU A 47 19.32 8.53 5.95
C LEU A 47 18.32 8.60 4.80
N VAL A 48 17.87 7.43 4.32
CA VAL A 48 16.71 7.29 3.45
C VAL A 48 15.68 6.45 4.17
N VAL A 49 14.46 6.96 4.32
CA VAL A 49 13.37 6.27 5.01
C VAL A 49 12.29 5.91 4.00
N GLN A 50 12.04 4.61 3.81
CA GLN A 50 10.95 4.09 2.98
C GLN A 50 9.81 3.61 3.88
N SER A 51 8.64 4.18 3.68
CA SER A 51 7.39 3.71 4.29
C SER A 51 6.73 2.64 3.42
N THR A 52 6.07 1.67 4.04
CA THR A 52 5.16 0.71 3.38
C THR A 52 3.72 1.21 3.33
N MET A 53 3.46 2.46 3.72
CA MET A 53 2.15 3.08 3.62
C MET A 53 1.80 3.36 2.15
N LEU A 54 0.56 3.07 1.75
CA LEU A 54 0.09 3.34 0.39
C LEU A 54 -0.19 4.83 0.19
N LEU A 55 -0.78 5.48 1.20
CA LEU A 55 -1.26 6.86 1.14
C LEU A 55 -0.44 7.79 2.04
N ASP A 56 -0.44 9.07 1.71
CA ASP A 56 0.12 10.14 2.55
C ASP A 56 -0.89 10.55 3.63
N GLY A 57 -1.14 9.65 4.57
CA GLY A 57 -2.11 9.81 5.65
C GLY A 57 -1.44 9.98 7.02
N VAL A 58 -2.24 9.81 8.08
CA VAL A 58 -1.84 10.01 9.49
C VAL A 58 -0.54 9.27 9.85
N MET A 59 -0.39 8.02 9.41
CA MET A 59 0.81 7.23 9.71
C MET A 59 2.07 7.77 9.04
N THR A 60 1.94 8.32 7.82
CA THR A 60 3.06 8.97 7.12
C THR A 60 3.45 10.27 7.80
N GLU A 61 2.48 11.05 8.28
CA GLU A 61 2.75 12.27 9.06
C GLU A 61 3.44 11.95 10.39
N MET A 62 3.02 10.90 11.09
CA MET A 62 3.71 10.42 12.29
C MET A 62 5.16 10.02 11.99
N LEU A 63 5.41 9.29 10.90
CA LEU A 63 6.75 8.95 10.46
C LEU A 63 7.61 10.18 10.19
N LYS A 64 7.08 11.14 9.41
CA LYS A 64 7.77 12.42 9.13
C LYS A 64 8.12 13.17 10.40
N LYS A 65 7.21 13.20 11.39
CA LYS A 65 7.43 13.83 12.69
C LYS A 65 8.56 13.14 13.48
N GLU A 66 8.58 11.81 13.54
CA GLU A 66 9.65 11.07 14.23
C GLU A 66 11.01 11.29 13.56
N VAL A 67 11.07 11.21 12.24
CA VAL A 67 12.30 11.49 11.47
C VAL A 67 12.75 12.94 11.66
N GLY A 68 11.82 13.89 11.72
CA GLY A 68 12.09 15.31 11.95
C GLY A 68 12.82 15.60 13.27
N LYS A 69 12.55 14.83 14.34
CA LYS A 69 13.20 14.99 15.63
C LYS A 69 14.72 14.75 15.59
N VAL A 70 15.16 13.87 14.72
CA VAL A 70 16.57 13.46 14.60
C VAL A 70 17.25 13.95 13.32
N LYS A 71 16.55 14.73 12.50
CA LYS A 71 17.05 15.18 11.19
C LYS A 71 18.43 15.86 11.29
N LYS A 72 18.66 16.66 12.33
CA LYS A 72 19.91 17.37 12.59
C LYS A 72 21.10 16.44 12.92
N ASP A 73 20.83 15.20 13.28
CA ASP A 73 21.84 14.21 13.64
C ASP A 73 22.45 13.52 12.40
N PHE A 74 21.90 13.77 11.23
CA PHE A 74 22.35 13.23 9.95
C PHE A 74 22.75 14.36 8.99
N MET A 75 23.72 14.13 8.12
CA MET A 75 24.17 15.06 7.10
C MET A 75 23.09 15.29 6.03
N ALA A 76 22.33 14.23 5.69
CA ALA A 76 21.23 14.29 4.76
C ALA A 76 20.14 13.29 5.14
N VAL A 77 18.88 13.71 5.03
CA VAL A 77 17.70 12.87 5.32
C VAL A 77 16.70 12.98 4.20
N SER A 78 16.21 11.85 3.70
CA SER A 78 15.12 11.79 2.75
C SER A 78 14.07 10.79 3.23
N VAL A 79 12.80 11.21 3.22
CA VAL A 79 11.64 10.33 3.40
C VAL A 79 11.01 10.09 2.03
N VAL A 80 11.01 8.84 1.58
CA VAL A 80 10.45 8.46 0.29
C VAL A 80 8.93 8.63 0.35
N ARG A 81 8.36 9.19 -0.72
CA ARG A 81 6.90 9.38 -0.82
C ARG A 81 6.17 8.04 -0.80
N PRO A 82 4.95 7.98 -0.24
CA PRO A 82 4.10 6.80 -0.29
C PRO A 82 3.91 6.27 -1.71
N LEU A 83 3.43 5.03 -1.81
CA LEU A 83 3.29 4.35 -3.09
C LEU A 83 2.31 5.09 -4.02
N LEU A 84 1.19 5.54 -3.49
CA LEU A 84 0.14 6.28 -4.19
C LEU A 84 0.18 7.75 -3.76
N TYR A 85 1.13 8.50 -4.29
CA TYR A 85 1.31 9.91 -3.96
C TYR A 85 0.79 10.85 -5.07
N SER A 86 0.90 10.44 -6.32
CA SER A 86 0.50 11.21 -7.50
C SER A 86 -0.48 10.43 -8.36
N VAL A 87 -1.13 11.14 -9.29
CA VAL A 87 -1.99 10.51 -10.30
C VAL A 87 -1.20 9.49 -11.14
N ASP A 88 0.05 9.80 -11.48
CA ASP A 88 0.89 8.89 -12.27
C ASP A 88 1.30 7.65 -11.47
N ASP A 89 1.52 7.76 -10.16
CA ASP A 89 1.70 6.59 -9.29
C ASP A 89 0.44 5.70 -9.32
N CYS A 90 -0.76 6.29 -9.27
CA CYS A 90 -2.01 5.55 -9.35
C CYS A 90 -2.17 4.85 -10.69
N ARG A 91 -1.87 5.52 -11.82
CA ARG A 91 -1.91 4.93 -13.16
C ARG A 91 -0.96 3.74 -13.26
N THR A 92 0.28 3.93 -12.82
CA THR A 92 1.29 2.88 -12.81
C THR A 92 0.83 1.67 -12.00
N MET A 93 0.28 1.88 -10.81
CA MET A 93 -0.25 0.81 -9.96
C MET A 93 -1.43 0.09 -10.63
N ILE A 94 -2.38 0.82 -11.24
CA ILE A 94 -3.52 0.24 -11.97
C ILE A 94 -3.04 -0.66 -13.12
N GLU A 95 -2.03 -0.23 -13.87
CA GLU A 95 -1.44 -1.02 -14.94
C GLU A 95 -0.77 -2.30 -14.43
N MET A 96 0.00 -2.20 -13.34
CA MET A 96 0.68 -3.34 -12.72
C MET A 96 -0.31 -4.38 -12.21
N ILE A 97 -1.37 -3.95 -11.49
CA ILE A 97 -2.45 -4.84 -11.07
C ILE A 97 -3.11 -5.48 -12.30
N GLY A 98 -3.37 -4.71 -13.35
CA GLY A 98 -3.97 -5.23 -14.59
C GLY A 98 -3.13 -6.32 -15.25
N LYS A 99 -1.82 -6.12 -15.35
CA LYS A 99 -0.88 -7.13 -15.88
C LYS A 99 -0.87 -8.38 -15.02
N SER A 100 -0.82 -8.22 -13.69
CA SER A 100 -0.82 -9.33 -12.74
C SER A 100 -2.12 -10.15 -12.83
N LEU A 101 -3.28 -9.51 -12.92
CA LEU A 101 -4.58 -10.18 -13.07
C LEU A 101 -4.71 -10.93 -14.40
N ILE A 102 -4.16 -10.38 -15.49
CA ILE A 102 -4.16 -11.06 -16.79
C ILE A 102 -3.24 -12.29 -16.78
N ALA A 103 -2.13 -12.23 -16.05
CA ALA A 103 -1.19 -13.33 -15.90
C ALA A 103 -1.71 -14.43 -14.97
N ASP A 104 -2.57 -14.08 -14.01
CA ASP A 104 -3.19 -15.03 -13.08
C ASP A 104 -4.31 -15.82 -13.78
N LYS A 105 -4.04 -17.08 -14.06
CA LYS A 105 -4.99 -17.98 -14.74
C LYS A 105 -6.02 -18.57 -13.79
N SER A 106 -5.96 -18.29 -12.50
CA SER A 106 -6.95 -18.75 -11.53
C SER A 106 -8.24 -17.91 -11.57
N VAL A 107 -8.21 -16.75 -12.20
CA VAL A 107 -9.35 -15.83 -12.33
C VAL A 107 -9.58 -15.38 -13.78
N ASP A 108 -10.82 -15.14 -14.15
CA ASP A 108 -11.16 -14.59 -15.47
C ASP A 108 -11.35 -13.06 -15.42
N ALA A 109 -10.21 -12.36 -15.36
CA ALA A 109 -10.21 -10.90 -15.25
C ALA A 109 -10.85 -10.17 -16.44
N LYS A 110 -10.92 -10.79 -17.61
CA LYS A 110 -11.50 -10.20 -18.82
C LYS A 110 -13.03 -10.17 -18.78
N ASN A 111 -13.63 -11.20 -18.16
CA ASN A 111 -15.06 -11.37 -18.07
C ASN A 111 -15.59 -11.15 -16.64
N SER A 112 -14.90 -10.36 -15.84
CA SER A 112 -15.29 -10.06 -14.45
C SER A 112 -15.30 -8.56 -14.18
N GLN A 113 -16.07 -8.16 -13.17
CA GLN A 113 -15.91 -6.86 -12.52
C GLN A 113 -14.76 -6.97 -11.51
N VAL A 114 -13.84 -6.04 -11.54
CA VAL A 114 -12.71 -6.00 -10.59
C VAL A 114 -12.99 -4.95 -9.54
N VAL A 115 -12.89 -5.33 -8.27
CA VAL A 115 -13.07 -4.41 -7.15
C VAL A 115 -11.78 -4.32 -6.36
N LEU A 116 -11.10 -3.19 -6.42
CA LEU A 116 -9.94 -2.87 -5.59
C LEU A 116 -10.43 -2.48 -4.20
N VAL A 117 -10.04 -3.25 -3.17
CA VAL A 117 -10.49 -3.04 -1.79
C VAL A 117 -9.34 -2.51 -0.95
N GLY A 118 -9.39 -1.20 -0.63
CA GLY A 118 -8.43 -0.54 0.25
C GLY A 118 -8.83 -0.59 1.72
N HIS A 119 -7.89 -0.21 2.60
CA HIS A 119 -8.20 -0.10 4.03
C HIS A 119 -9.23 1.00 4.30
N GLY A 120 -9.05 2.15 3.68
CA GLY A 120 -9.78 3.36 4.04
C GLY A 120 -9.05 4.17 5.10
N SER A 121 -9.57 5.36 5.40
CA SER A 121 -9.00 6.26 6.40
C SER A 121 -9.99 7.36 6.75
N ASP A 122 -9.97 7.81 7.99
CA ASP A 122 -10.69 9.01 8.45
C ASP A 122 -9.99 10.32 8.06
N SER A 123 -8.79 10.24 7.47
CA SER A 123 -8.03 11.41 7.05
C SER A 123 -8.40 11.87 5.64
N PRO A 124 -8.08 13.14 5.25
CA PRO A 124 -8.28 13.64 3.90
C PRO A 124 -7.60 12.78 2.80
N ALA A 125 -6.54 12.02 3.16
CA ALA A 125 -5.88 11.09 2.23
C ALA A 125 -6.84 10.00 1.70
N ASN A 126 -7.96 9.74 2.37
CA ASN A 126 -9.00 8.82 1.91
C ASN A 126 -9.57 9.21 0.53
N ALA A 127 -9.55 10.49 0.16
CA ALA A 127 -10.00 10.97 -1.15
C ALA A 127 -9.26 10.30 -2.32
N MET A 128 -8.05 9.76 -2.09
CA MET A 128 -7.29 9.03 -3.09
C MET A 128 -8.05 7.81 -3.64
N TYR A 129 -8.82 7.12 -2.82
CA TYR A 129 -9.63 5.98 -3.26
C TYR A 129 -10.69 6.41 -4.27
N SER A 130 -11.39 7.53 -4.02
CA SER A 130 -12.35 8.11 -4.99
C SER A 130 -11.64 8.60 -6.25
N GLN A 131 -10.45 9.15 -6.14
CA GLN A 131 -9.65 9.57 -7.30
C GLN A 131 -9.26 8.36 -8.16
N ILE A 132 -8.84 7.24 -7.56
CA ILE A 132 -8.54 6.01 -8.28
C ILE A 132 -9.80 5.48 -8.98
N ASP A 133 -10.96 5.45 -8.31
CA ASP A 133 -12.21 5.01 -8.92
C ASP A 133 -12.58 5.88 -10.14
N TYR A 134 -12.40 7.19 -10.04
CA TYR A 134 -12.62 8.12 -11.17
C TYR A 134 -11.64 7.84 -12.32
N LEU A 135 -10.34 7.65 -12.04
CA LEU A 135 -9.34 7.31 -13.07
C LEU A 135 -9.70 6.02 -13.81
N LEU A 136 -10.11 4.98 -13.09
CA LEU A 136 -10.54 3.71 -13.68
C LEU A 136 -11.68 3.90 -14.69
N LYS A 137 -12.68 4.73 -14.35
CA LYS A 137 -13.83 5.00 -15.21
C LYS A 137 -13.46 5.81 -16.45
N THR A 138 -12.58 6.78 -16.32
CA THR A 138 -12.20 7.70 -17.39
C THR A 138 -11.05 7.21 -18.26
N GLU A 139 -10.23 6.28 -17.77
CA GLU A 139 -9.05 5.79 -18.48
C GLU A 139 -9.17 4.33 -18.95
N GLY A 140 -10.38 3.92 -19.35
CA GLY A 140 -10.62 2.69 -20.10
C GLY A 140 -10.78 1.41 -19.28
N LYS A 141 -11.04 1.52 -17.98
CA LYS A 141 -11.36 0.37 -17.11
C LYS A 141 -12.73 0.51 -16.42
N PRO A 142 -13.84 0.67 -17.18
CA PRO A 142 -15.17 0.92 -16.60
C PRO A 142 -15.70 -0.24 -15.76
N SER A 143 -15.16 -1.46 -15.95
CA SER A 143 -15.48 -2.66 -15.16
C SER A 143 -14.69 -2.78 -13.87
N TRP A 144 -13.84 -1.81 -13.55
CA TRP A 144 -13.09 -1.76 -12.32
C TRP A 144 -13.69 -0.75 -11.35
N HIS A 145 -13.70 -1.07 -10.08
CA HIS A 145 -14.30 -0.29 -9.00
C HIS A 145 -13.34 -0.19 -7.83
N VAL A 146 -13.54 0.80 -6.97
CA VAL A 146 -12.78 0.92 -5.73
C VAL A 146 -13.75 0.97 -4.56
N GLY A 147 -13.39 0.27 -3.50
CA GLY A 147 -14.06 0.38 -2.21
C GLY A 147 -13.07 0.30 -1.07
N THR A 148 -13.54 0.56 0.14
CA THR A 148 -12.71 0.59 1.35
C THR A 148 -13.38 -0.15 2.50
N ILE A 149 -12.56 -0.72 3.40
CA ILE A 149 -13.02 -1.43 4.60
C ILE A 149 -13.58 -0.43 5.61
N GLU A 150 -12.83 0.65 5.90
CA GLU A 150 -13.12 1.61 6.97
C GLU A 150 -13.28 3.05 6.46
N GLY A 151 -13.58 3.26 5.19
CA GLY A 151 -13.63 4.61 4.63
C GLY A 151 -14.69 4.76 3.55
N PHE A 152 -14.43 5.65 2.59
CA PHE A 152 -15.26 5.89 1.42
C PHE A 152 -14.42 5.72 0.16
N PRO A 153 -14.94 5.05 -0.90
CA PRO A 153 -16.27 4.42 -1.04
C PRO A 153 -16.45 3.16 -0.19
N THR A 154 -17.66 2.96 0.36
CA THR A 154 -18.02 1.78 1.12
C THR A 154 -18.40 0.60 0.21
N ILE A 155 -18.58 -0.60 0.77
CA ILE A 155 -19.12 -1.74 0.03
C ILE A 155 -20.50 -1.44 -0.57
N ASP A 156 -21.36 -0.67 0.12
CA ASP A 156 -22.67 -0.29 -0.39
C ASP A 156 -22.57 0.61 -1.63
N ASN A 157 -21.54 1.45 -1.72
CA ASN A 157 -21.27 2.26 -2.91
C ASN A 157 -20.86 1.37 -4.09
N VAL A 158 -20.01 0.37 -3.84
CA VAL A 158 -19.61 -0.61 -4.85
C VAL A 158 -20.82 -1.44 -5.30
N GLU A 159 -21.67 -1.92 -4.38
CA GLU A 159 -22.89 -2.64 -4.73
C GLU A 159 -23.82 -1.83 -5.65
N LYS A 160 -23.98 -0.52 -5.38
CA LYS A 160 -24.78 0.37 -6.24
C LYS A 160 -24.21 0.44 -7.67
N GLN A 161 -22.89 0.48 -7.81
CA GLN A 161 -22.22 0.47 -9.12
C GLN A 161 -22.43 -0.88 -9.83
N LEU A 162 -22.27 -2.00 -9.11
CA LEU A 162 -22.43 -3.35 -9.66
C LEU A 162 -23.86 -3.70 -10.04
N LYS A 163 -24.89 -3.14 -9.38
CA LYS A 163 -26.32 -3.42 -9.66
C LYS A 163 -26.71 -3.12 -11.10
N SER A 164 -26.16 -2.07 -11.70
CA SER A 164 -26.43 -1.67 -13.08
C SER A 164 -25.81 -2.59 -14.13
N ILE A 165 -24.94 -3.53 -13.71
CA ILE A 165 -24.13 -4.36 -14.58
C ILE A 165 -24.71 -5.77 -14.63
N LYS A 166 -24.91 -6.31 -15.84
CA LYS A 166 -25.45 -7.68 -16.04
C LYS A 166 -24.47 -8.76 -15.60
N ASN A 167 -23.16 -8.50 -15.77
CA ASN A 167 -22.12 -9.46 -15.39
C ASN A 167 -22.05 -9.59 -13.86
N LYS A 168 -22.23 -10.80 -13.36
CA LYS A 168 -22.24 -11.12 -11.94
C LYS A 168 -20.91 -11.70 -11.41
N ASN A 169 -19.90 -11.85 -12.27
CA ASN A 169 -18.57 -12.29 -11.84
C ASN A 169 -17.79 -11.10 -11.27
N VAL A 170 -17.28 -11.24 -10.06
CA VAL A 170 -16.53 -10.20 -9.34
C VAL A 170 -15.21 -10.77 -8.86
N ILE A 171 -14.13 -10.03 -9.04
CA ILE A 171 -12.82 -10.33 -8.45
C ILE A 171 -12.50 -9.24 -7.43
N LEU A 172 -12.35 -9.62 -6.16
CA LEU A 172 -11.87 -8.73 -5.12
C LEU A 172 -10.34 -8.75 -5.10
N VAL A 173 -9.74 -7.58 -5.19
CA VAL A 173 -8.28 -7.39 -5.20
C VAL A 173 -7.89 -6.51 -4.02
N PRO A 174 -7.07 -6.99 -3.08
CA PRO A 174 -6.59 -6.16 -1.98
C PRO A 174 -5.75 -4.98 -2.48
N LEU A 175 -6.25 -3.77 -2.29
CA LEU A 175 -5.48 -2.53 -2.44
C LEU A 175 -4.80 -2.23 -1.10
N LEU A 176 -3.99 -3.20 -0.64
CA LEU A 176 -3.27 -3.22 0.62
C LEU A 176 -1.81 -3.57 0.33
N TYR A 177 -0.86 -2.98 1.08
CA TYR A 177 0.55 -3.34 0.92
C TYR A 177 0.82 -4.79 1.35
N ILE A 178 0.27 -5.18 2.51
CA ILE A 178 0.28 -6.54 3.03
C ILE A 178 -1.17 -7.02 3.11
N ALA A 179 -1.46 -8.21 2.56
CA ALA A 179 -2.79 -8.80 2.62
C ALA A 179 -3.26 -9.00 4.08
N GLY A 180 -2.54 -9.79 4.86
CA GLY A 180 -2.73 -9.94 6.30
C GLY A 180 -4.15 -10.33 6.75
N ASN A 181 -4.54 -9.90 7.95
CA ASN A 181 -5.86 -10.20 8.52
C ASN A 181 -6.98 -9.49 7.76
N HIS A 182 -6.77 -8.24 7.33
CA HIS A 182 -7.79 -7.51 6.56
C HIS A 182 -8.19 -8.22 5.27
N GLN A 183 -7.25 -8.87 4.59
CA GLN A 183 -7.60 -9.67 3.42
C GLN A 183 -8.45 -10.89 3.80
N LYS A 184 -8.13 -11.58 4.90
CA LYS A 184 -8.84 -12.80 5.32
C LYS A 184 -10.20 -12.50 5.94
N ASP A 185 -10.24 -11.56 6.87
CA ASP A 185 -11.41 -11.31 7.71
C ASP A 185 -12.39 -10.37 7.02
N ASP A 186 -11.90 -9.30 6.40
CA ASP A 186 -12.75 -8.28 5.80
C ASP A 186 -13.02 -8.59 4.32
N ILE A 187 -11.99 -8.85 3.50
CA ILE A 187 -12.17 -9.00 2.04
C ILE A 187 -12.74 -10.39 1.72
N ASP A 188 -12.04 -11.47 2.07
CA ASP A 188 -12.51 -12.85 1.82
C ASP A 188 -13.62 -13.28 2.79
N GLY A 189 -13.71 -12.63 3.96
CA GLY A 189 -14.76 -12.83 4.95
C GLY A 189 -16.01 -12.02 4.64
N VAL A 190 -16.02 -10.74 5.01
CA VAL A 190 -17.21 -9.87 4.99
C VAL A 190 -17.61 -9.50 3.57
N TRP A 191 -16.72 -8.92 2.78
CA TRP A 191 -17.01 -8.41 1.43
C TRP A 191 -17.49 -9.52 0.49
N LYS A 192 -16.76 -10.64 0.45
CA LYS A 192 -17.13 -11.80 -0.36
C LYS A 192 -18.51 -12.31 -0.03
N LYS A 193 -18.79 -12.55 1.26
CA LYS A 193 -20.10 -13.06 1.72
C LYS A 193 -21.23 -12.10 1.38
N GLN A 194 -21.05 -10.79 1.61
CA GLN A 194 -22.08 -9.80 1.32
C GLN A 194 -22.42 -9.77 -0.17
N LEU A 195 -21.43 -9.80 -1.05
CA LEU A 195 -21.66 -9.83 -2.50
C LEU A 195 -22.26 -11.16 -2.95
N GLN A 196 -21.84 -12.30 -2.38
CA GLN A 196 -22.44 -13.61 -2.71
C GLN A 196 -23.92 -13.68 -2.33
N VAL A 197 -24.34 -13.14 -1.17
CA VAL A 197 -25.75 -13.05 -0.78
C VAL A 197 -26.57 -12.20 -1.77
N LYS A 198 -25.94 -11.26 -2.47
CA LYS A 198 -26.55 -10.45 -3.53
C LYS A 198 -26.54 -11.13 -4.92
N GLY A 199 -26.07 -12.38 -5.00
CA GLY A 199 -26.07 -13.18 -6.22
C GLY A 199 -24.85 -12.98 -7.13
N TYR A 200 -23.74 -12.45 -6.62
CA TYR A 200 -22.47 -12.38 -7.35
C TYR A 200 -21.64 -13.65 -7.16
N HIS A 201 -20.91 -14.05 -8.19
CA HIS A 201 -19.84 -15.04 -8.13
C HIS A 201 -18.55 -14.30 -7.79
N VAL A 202 -17.92 -14.60 -6.64
CA VAL A 202 -16.83 -13.79 -6.10
C VAL A 202 -15.56 -14.60 -5.93
N ASP A 203 -14.53 -14.22 -6.68
CA ASP A 203 -13.15 -14.64 -6.49
C ASP A 203 -12.37 -13.59 -5.69
N VAL A 204 -11.32 -14.02 -4.98
CA VAL A 204 -10.49 -13.12 -4.16
C VAL A 204 -9.03 -13.38 -4.46
N ILE A 205 -8.30 -12.32 -4.80
CA ILE A 205 -6.84 -12.38 -4.88
C ILE A 205 -6.27 -12.35 -3.46
N GLY A 206 -5.53 -13.38 -3.09
CA GLY A 206 -4.98 -13.55 -1.74
C GLY A 206 -3.67 -12.81 -1.47
N LYS A 207 -3.20 -11.96 -2.38
CA LYS A 207 -1.90 -11.27 -2.31
C LYS A 207 -2.05 -9.77 -2.11
N GLY A 208 -1.18 -9.20 -1.28
CA GLY A 208 -1.03 -7.75 -1.17
C GLY A 208 -0.13 -7.18 -2.26
N LEU A 209 -0.18 -5.86 -2.46
CA LEU A 209 0.63 -5.17 -3.48
C LEU A 209 2.13 -5.37 -3.27
N GLY A 210 2.61 -5.43 -2.03
CA GLY A 210 4.02 -5.64 -1.70
C GLY A 210 4.55 -7.04 -2.06
N GLU A 211 3.67 -7.97 -2.44
CA GLU A 211 4.03 -9.31 -2.90
C GLU A 211 4.15 -9.38 -4.44
N MET A 212 3.81 -8.30 -5.15
CA MET A 212 3.95 -8.19 -6.60
C MET A 212 5.36 -7.71 -6.97
N ALA A 213 6.07 -8.45 -7.83
CA ALA A 213 7.44 -8.14 -8.22
C ALA A 213 7.57 -6.72 -8.82
N GLU A 214 6.63 -6.33 -9.68
CA GLU A 214 6.61 -5.04 -10.34
C GLU A 214 6.46 -3.87 -9.33
N ILE A 215 5.66 -4.09 -8.27
CA ILE A 215 5.50 -3.11 -7.18
C ILE A 215 6.78 -3.02 -6.34
N GLN A 216 7.44 -4.15 -6.07
CA GLN A 216 8.73 -4.18 -5.40
C GLN A 216 9.79 -3.40 -6.21
N ASP A 217 9.87 -3.63 -7.53
CA ASP A 217 10.78 -2.92 -8.42
C ASP A 217 10.52 -1.41 -8.44
N MET A 218 9.24 -0.99 -8.44
CA MET A 218 8.88 0.42 -8.35
C MET A 218 9.36 1.05 -7.03
N ILE A 219 9.21 0.35 -5.91
CA ILE A 219 9.68 0.82 -4.60
C ILE A 219 11.21 0.91 -4.58
N LEU A 220 11.90 -0.12 -5.07
CA LEU A 220 13.37 -0.14 -5.15
C LEU A 220 13.88 1.02 -6.03
N GLY A 221 13.21 1.31 -7.13
CA GLY A 221 13.51 2.47 -7.98
C GLY A 221 13.36 3.81 -7.25
N LYS A 222 12.27 3.98 -6.48
CA LYS A 222 12.05 5.17 -5.64
C LYS A 222 13.17 5.31 -4.57
N ILE A 223 13.54 4.24 -3.91
CA ILE A 223 14.64 4.22 -2.92
C ILE A 223 15.96 4.61 -3.58
N ALA A 224 16.31 3.97 -4.71
CA ALA A 224 17.55 4.23 -5.44
C ALA A 224 17.67 5.71 -5.85
N ALA A 225 16.58 6.31 -6.31
CA ALA A 225 16.54 7.73 -6.65
C ALA A 225 16.83 8.63 -5.44
N GLN A 226 16.29 8.29 -4.26
CA GLN A 226 16.54 9.04 -3.03
C GLN A 226 17.96 8.85 -2.49
N ILE A 227 18.53 7.64 -2.61
CA ILE A 227 19.95 7.39 -2.26
C ILE A 227 20.86 8.28 -3.13
N LYS A 228 20.61 8.37 -4.45
CA LYS A 228 21.36 9.29 -5.32
C LYS A 228 21.20 10.75 -4.90
N SER A 229 19.99 11.15 -4.50
CA SER A 229 19.69 12.52 -4.06
C SER A 229 20.44 12.88 -2.78
N VAL A 230 20.42 12.04 -1.75
CA VAL A 230 21.15 12.31 -0.48
C VAL A 230 22.66 12.27 -0.70
N ASN A 231 23.16 11.46 -1.64
CA ASN A 231 24.58 11.38 -1.97
C ASN A 231 25.09 12.61 -2.75
N SER A 232 24.23 13.21 -3.58
CA SER A 232 24.60 14.40 -4.36
C SER A 232 24.39 15.73 -3.62
N GLY A 233 23.96 15.70 -2.34
CA GLY A 233 23.66 16.88 -1.55
C GLY A 233 22.39 17.64 -1.99
N LYS A 234 21.56 17.04 -2.84
CA LYS A 234 20.31 17.65 -3.33
C LYS A 234 19.10 17.38 -2.41
N ALA A 235 19.21 16.46 -1.45
CA ALA A 235 18.18 16.23 -0.45
C ALA A 235 18.23 17.35 0.62
N LYS A 236 17.15 18.10 0.76
CA LYS A 236 16.95 19.13 1.79
C LYS A 236 16.10 18.60 2.92
#